data_a5c234fd641ac9fd6659428452fe71af
#
_entry.id   a5c234fd641ac9fd6659428452fe71af
#
_cell.length_a   1.000
_cell.length_b   1.000
_cell.length_c   1.000
_cell.angle_alpha   90.00
_cell.angle_beta   90.00
_cell.angle_gamma   90.00
#
_symmetry.space_group_name_H-M   'P 1'
#
loop_
_entity.id
_entity.type
_entity.pdbx_description
1 polymer ?
#
loop_
_entity_poly.entity_id
_entity_poly.type
_entity_poly.pdbx_seq_one_letter_code
_entity_poly.pdbx_strand_id
1 'polypeptide(L)'
;LDLFHDLEKGDAPELMHCFVKNIQNIPEITKPTVNSLIEAMRGCGRGCDFCDVNKRSKKDLSIERLQREAKINLDYGFDSVWLHSDEMLLYGCDNRDFIPNRDAITDLWKGLKGMGANFIGTTHMTFSAVAADPQLMRNIADVNRQHETGRWLATNLGIETVSPPMVKKHLGVKTRPFATEEWGSVVREGAKILNDNHWFPAATIIIGWPDETPEDSQATIDMMNDFRTMNFRGLVAPLLYQDFSEKNSMHFGNLNEAQFTLFWRCWENNLRVINDIIPIILRNKTYGPPMKIFMYGILKAGTWAIMRYLRGLCKDLFNGRTPDEIIEKYSRSRSVSSQKMITKKL
;
A
#
# COMPACT_ATOMS: atom_id res chain seq x y z
N LEU A 1 8.66 15.68 29.95
CA LEU A 1 8.83 17.03 30.52
C LEU A 1 10.26 17.51 30.38
N ASP A 2 11.26 16.61 30.56
CA ASP A 2 12.68 16.96 30.49
C ASP A 2 13.13 17.41 29.09
N LEU A 3 12.60 16.81 28.02
CA LEU A 3 12.93 17.20 26.63
C LEU A 3 12.64 18.69 26.32
N PHE A 4 11.48 19.20 26.76
CA PHE A 4 11.15 20.62 26.50
C PHE A 4 12.10 21.55 27.23
N HIS A 5 12.52 21.16 28.45
CA HIS A 5 13.49 21.92 29.23
C HIS A 5 14.88 21.90 28.59
N ASP A 6 15.32 20.76 28.04
CA ASP A 6 16.59 20.63 27.34
C ASP A 6 16.58 21.38 26.00
N LEU A 7 15.45 21.36 25.27
CA LEU A 7 15.26 22.16 24.05
C LEU A 7 15.34 23.68 24.32
N GLU A 8 14.75 24.15 25.43
CA GLU A 8 14.82 25.57 25.84
C GLU A 8 16.24 25.99 26.18
N LYS A 9 17.08 25.09 26.68
CA LYS A 9 18.49 25.35 27.00
C LYS A 9 19.45 25.16 25.81
N GLY A 10 18.96 24.63 24.69
CA GLY A 10 19.81 24.31 23.54
C GLY A 10 20.66 23.03 23.72
N ASP A 11 20.41 22.25 24.76
CA ASP A 11 21.14 21.02 25.11
C ASP A 11 20.46 19.75 24.58
N ALA A 12 19.54 19.86 23.61
CA ALA A 12 18.84 18.70 23.07
C ALA A 12 19.81 17.74 22.36
N PRO A 13 19.75 16.43 22.66
CA PRO A 13 20.58 15.45 21.96
C PRO A 13 20.17 15.37 20.48
N GLU A 14 21.15 15.17 19.59
CA GLU A 14 20.92 15.01 18.15
C GLU A 14 19.98 13.84 17.82
N LEU A 15 19.95 12.82 18.67
CA LEU A 15 19.05 11.66 18.56
C LEU A 15 18.55 11.25 19.94
N MET A 16 17.22 11.22 20.09
CA MET A 16 16.57 10.74 21.31
C MET A 16 15.76 9.46 21.05
N HIS A 17 16.12 8.37 21.73
CA HIS A 17 15.35 7.13 21.70
C HIS A 17 14.34 7.09 22.83
N CYS A 18 13.04 7.25 22.50
CA CYS A 18 11.96 7.12 23.46
C CYS A 18 11.27 5.77 23.36
N PHE A 19 11.37 4.96 24.40
CA PHE A 19 10.70 3.66 24.48
C PHE A 19 9.44 3.77 25.35
N VAL A 20 8.27 3.63 24.73
CA VAL A 20 7.01 3.54 25.47
C VAL A 20 6.77 2.09 25.87
N LYS A 21 6.91 1.78 27.15
CA LYS A 21 6.69 0.42 27.68
C LYS A 21 5.24 -0.03 27.55
N ASN A 22 4.28 0.85 27.82
CA ASN A 22 2.86 0.61 27.65
C ASN A 22 2.29 1.58 26.61
N ILE A 23 1.78 1.04 25.50
CA ILE A 23 1.21 1.84 24.40
C ILE A 23 0.04 2.71 24.85
N GLN A 24 -0.70 2.30 25.90
CA GLN A 24 -1.80 3.08 26.45
C GLN A 24 -1.34 4.41 27.09
N ASN A 25 -0.05 4.53 27.42
CA ASN A 25 0.54 5.77 27.97
C ASN A 25 0.91 6.80 26.89
N ILE A 26 0.79 6.47 25.61
CA ILE A 26 0.92 7.46 24.53
C ILE A 26 -0.23 8.45 24.69
N PRO A 27 0.02 9.78 24.64
CA PRO A 27 -1.05 10.77 24.72
C PRO A 27 -2.13 10.55 23.67
N GLU A 28 -3.39 10.71 24.06
CA GLU A 28 -4.52 10.72 23.13
C GLU A 28 -4.47 12.00 22.29
N ILE A 29 -5.06 11.95 21.09
CA ILE A 29 -5.22 13.16 20.28
C ILE A 29 -6.15 14.14 21.01
N THR A 30 -5.85 15.42 20.92
CA THR A 30 -6.67 16.50 21.50
C THR A 30 -7.35 17.36 20.44
N LYS A 31 -6.99 17.15 19.15
CA LYS A 31 -7.53 17.86 18.00
C LYS A 31 -7.74 16.88 16.85
N PRO A 32 -8.60 17.22 15.87
CA PRO A 32 -8.83 16.35 14.71
C PRO A 32 -7.54 16.13 13.93
N THR A 33 -7.40 14.91 13.43
CA THR A 33 -6.24 14.46 12.64
C THR A 33 -6.50 14.60 11.15
N VAL A 34 -5.42 14.58 10.36
CA VAL A 34 -5.52 14.58 8.89
C VAL A 34 -6.31 13.34 8.44
N ASN A 35 -7.34 13.54 7.63
CA ASN A 35 -8.22 12.49 7.11
C ASN A 35 -8.87 11.62 8.19
N SER A 36 -9.07 12.12 9.39
CA SER A 36 -9.65 11.34 10.51
C SER A 36 -8.87 10.07 10.84
N LEU A 37 -7.53 10.11 10.69
CA LEU A 37 -6.64 8.98 10.94
C LEU A 37 -6.38 8.84 12.44
N ILE A 38 -6.64 7.66 13.01
CA ILE A 38 -6.32 7.29 14.39
C ILE A 38 -5.49 6.02 14.43
N GLU A 39 -4.53 5.93 15.35
CA GLU A 39 -3.69 4.75 15.49
C GLU A 39 -4.42 3.66 16.26
N ALA A 40 -4.60 2.47 15.66
CA ALA A 40 -5.28 1.33 16.31
C ALA A 40 -4.30 0.36 16.97
N MET A 41 -3.16 0.13 16.33
CA MET A 41 -2.12 -0.76 16.84
C MET A 41 -0.75 -0.41 16.26
N ARG A 42 0.28 -0.89 16.92
CA ARG A 42 1.69 -0.70 16.54
C ARG A 42 2.44 -2.01 16.57
N GLY A 43 3.29 -2.25 15.56
CA GLY A 43 4.01 -3.51 15.37
C GLY A 43 3.11 -4.61 14.81
N CYS A 44 3.68 -5.53 14.02
CA CYS A 44 2.94 -6.68 13.48
C CYS A 44 3.52 -8.03 13.93
N GLY A 45 4.82 -8.08 14.29
CA GLY A 45 5.48 -9.29 14.81
C GLY A 45 5.75 -10.39 13.78
N ARG A 46 5.59 -10.12 12.47
CA ARG A 46 5.73 -11.15 11.42
C ARG A 46 7.17 -11.48 11.02
N GLY A 47 8.14 -10.67 11.37
CA GLY A 47 9.54 -11.03 11.24
C GLY A 47 10.15 -10.90 9.84
N CYS A 48 9.59 -10.07 8.94
CA CYS A 48 10.20 -9.79 7.64
C CYS A 48 11.52 -9.06 7.81
N ASP A 49 12.62 -9.52 7.20
CA ASP A 49 13.97 -9.01 7.44
C ASP A 49 14.21 -7.59 6.86
N PHE A 50 13.49 -7.24 5.81
CA PHE A 50 13.54 -5.94 5.14
C PHE A 50 12.70 -4.85 5.84
N CYS A 51 11.94 -5.18 6.89
CA CYS A 51 10.96 -4.30 7.50
C CYS A 51 11.42 -3.80 8.87
N ASP A 52 11.55 -2.48 9.04
CA ASP A 52 11.93 -1.88 10.33
C ASP A 52 10.84 -2.03 11.41
N VAL A 53 9.57 -2.01 11.01
CA VAL A 53 8.41 -2.23 11.90
C VAL A 53 8.46 -3.58 12.60
N ASN A 54 9.04 -4.58 11.95
CA ASN A 54 9.22 -5.92 12.46
C ASN A 54 9.99 -5.99 13.79
N LYS A 55 10.85 -5.04 14.09
CA LYS A 55 11.58 -4.94 15.36
C LYS A 55 10.68 -4.57 16.54
N ARG A 56 9.40 -4.26 16.29
CA ARG A 56 8.44 -3.86 17.31
C ARG A 56 7.45 -4.98 17.60
N SER A 57 7.30 -5.32 18.89
CA SER A 57 6.25 -6.23 19.31
C SER A 57 4.87 -5.61 19.04
N LYS A 58 3.92 -6.44 18.59
CA LYS A 58 2.53 -6.03 18.39
C LYS A 58 1.92 -5.53 19.71
N LYS A 59 1.26 -4.39 19.66
CA LYS A 59 0.54 -3.77 20.77
C LYS A 59 -0.71 -3.09 20.23
N ASP A 60 -1.86 -3.39 20.82
CA ASP A 60 -3.16 -2.84 20.44
C ASP A 60 -3.55 -1.70 21.38
N LEU A 61 -4.15 -0.65 20.88
CA LEU A 61 -4.83 0.37 21.68
C LEU A 61 -6.25 -0.11 22.02
N SER A 62 -6.76 0.28 23.18
CA SER A 62 -8.09 -0.17 23.64
C SER A 62 -9.21 0.43 22.77
N ILE A 63 -10.31 -0.30 22.65
CA ILE A 63 -11.49 0.13 21.87
C ILE A 63 -12.03 1.47 22.41
N GLU A 64 -12.07 1.63 23.73
CA GLU A 64 -12.57 2.85 24.38
C GLU A 64 -11.73 4.06 24.01
N ARG A 65 -10.41 3.89 23.91
CA ARG A 65 -9.52 4.94 23.43
C ARG A 65 -9.79 5.27 21.97
N LEU A 66 -9.87 4.26 21.12
CA LEU A 66 -10.15 4.46 19.69
C LEU A 66 -11.50 5.18 19.48
N GLN A 67 -12.50 4.88 20.29
CA GLN A 67 -13.78 5.56 20.26
C GLN A 67 -13.67 7.03 20.70
N ARG A 68 -12.90 7.34 21.76
CA ARG A 68 -12.68 8.74 22.17
C ARG A 68 -11.97 9.54 21.07
N GLU A 69 -10.92 8.98 20.48
CA GLU A 69 -10.18 9.64 19.40
C GLU A 69 -11.02 9.78 18.12
N ALA A 70 -11.82 8.77 17.76
CA ALA A 70 -12.76 8.84 16.65
C ALA A 70 -13.82 9.94 16.89
N LYS A 71 -14.32 10.07 18.12
CA LYS A 71 -15.29 11.11 18.47
C LYS A 71 -14.75 12.51 18.20
N ILE A 72 -13.49 12.81 18.50
CA ILE A 72 -12.87 14.11 18.25
C ILE A 72 -12.92 14.44 16.75
N ASN A 73 -12.62 13.47 15.89
CA ASN A 73 -12.67 13.64 14.45
C ASN A 73 -14.10 13.81 13.92
N LEU A 74 -15.04 12.98 14.39
CA LEU A 74 -16.46 13.05 13.97
C LEU A 74 -17.12 14.33 14.45
N ASP A 75 -16.88 14.79 15.68
CA ASP A 75 -17.39 16.05 16.21
C ASP A 75 -16.87 17.27 15.44
N TYR A 76 -15.68 17.18 14.87
CA TYR A 76 -15.12 18.23 13.99
C TYR A 76 -15.81 18.29 12.62
N GLY A 77 -16.52 17.23 12.22
CA GLY A 77 -17.27 17.16 10.96
C GLY A 77 -16.70 16.18 9.93
N PHE A 78 -15.71 15.35 10.28
CA PHE A 78 -15.37 14.21 9.42
C PHE A 78 -16.53 13.21 9.41
N ASP A 79 -16.74 12.58 8.27
CA ASP A 79 -17.79 11.56 8.07
C ASP A 79 -17.26 10.12 8.10
N SER A 80 -16.00 9.93 8.37
CA SER A 80 -15.32 8.64 8.29
C SER A 80 -14.21 8.53 9.33
N VAL A 81 -13.75 7.31 9.60
CA VAL A 81 -12.61 7.03 10.46
C VAL A 81 -11.63 6.14 9.70
N TRP A 82 -10.33 6.49 9.74
CA TRP A 82 -9.28 5.66 9.21
C TRP A 82 -8.41 5.10 10.34
N LEU A 83 -8.35 3.78 10.42
CA LEU A 83 -7.55 3.06 11.41
C LEU A 83 -6.13 2.87 10.86
N HIS A 84 -5.17 3.53 11.49
CA HIS A 84 -3.76 3.31 11.21
C HIS A 84 -3.23 2.14 12.01
N SER A 85 -2.53 1.24 11.33
CA SER A 85 -1.90 0.08 11.94
C SER A 85 -0.79 -0.45 11.03
N ASP A 86 0.12 -1.23 11.58
CA ASP A 86 1.08 -1.97 10.77
C ASP A 86 0.45 -3.24 10.16
N GLU A 87 -0.64 -3.77 10.76
CA GLU A 87 -1.40 -4.92 10.25
C GLU A 87 -2.79 -4.99 10.93
N MET A 88 -3.78 -4.32 10.38
CA MET A 88 -5.09 -4.14 11.04
C MET A 88 -5.85 -5.44 11.35
N LEU A 89 -5.71 -6.44 10.49
CA LEU A 89 -6.40 -7.72 10.69
C LEU A 89 -5.79 -8.57 11.83
N LEU A 90 -4.74 -8.08 12.49
CA LEU A 90 -4.21 -8.67 13.72
C LEU A 90 -4.65 -7.93 14.98
N TYR A 91 -5.53 -6.94 14.90
CA TYR A 91 -6.09 -6.29 16.08
C TYR A 91 -6.82 -7.30 16.98
N GLY A 92 -6.48 -7.30 18.27
CA GLY A 92 -7.02 -8.28 19.23
C GLY A 92 -6.56 -9.73 18.99
N CYS A 93 -5.60 -9.97 18.08
CA CYS A 93 -5.02 -11.29 17.86
C CYS A 93 -3.88 -11.55 18.84
N ASP A 94 -3.96 -12.63 19.60
CA ASP A 94 -2.96 -13.07 20.58
C ASP A 94 -2.35 -14.45 20.23
N ASN A 95 -2.85 -15.09 19.16
CA ASN A 95 -2.37 -16.40 18.74
C ASN A 95 -1.08 -16.31 17.88
N ARG A 96 -0.27 -17.39 17.92
CA ARG A 96 1.02 -17.48 17.20
C ARG A 96 0.87 -17.80 15.71
N ASP A 97 -0.34 -18.17 15.28
CA ASP A 97 -0.63 -18.51 13.89
C ASP A 97 -1.12 -17.31 13.09
N PHE A 98 -1.23 -16.14 13.72
CA PHE A 98 -1.67 -14.91 13.09
C PHE A 98 -3.04 -15.01 12.42
N ILE A 99 -3.94 -15.79 13.03
CA ILE A 99 -5.34 -15.89 12.62
C ILE A 99 -6.09 -14.68 13.17
N PRO A 100 -6.82 -13.91 12.34
CA PRO A 100 -7.58 -12.75 12.79
C PRO A 100 -8.55 -13.06 13.94
N ASN A 101 -8.68 -12.14 14.88
CA ASN A 101 -9.76 -12.18 15.86
C ASN A 101 -11.00 -11.51 15.25
N ARG A 102 -11.85 -12.31 14.61
CA ARG A 102 -13.04 -11.82 13.87
C ARG A 102 -13.94 -10.98 14.74
N ASP A 103 -14.21 -11.44 15.95
CA ASP A 103 -15.16 -10.77 16.86
C ASP A 103 -14.61 -9.41 17.30
N ALA A 104 -13.37 -9.34 17.76
CA ALA A 104 -12.74 -8.10 18.19
C ALA A 104 -12.72 -7.04 17.06
N ILE A 105 -12.41 -7.46 15.84
CA ILE A 105 -12.36 -6.55 14.68
C ILE A 105 -13.79 -6.14 14.28
N THR A 106 -14.73 -7.08 14.21
CA THR A 106 -16.11 -6.78 13.83
C THR A 106 -16.76 -5.82 14.85
N ASP A 107 -16.50 -6.01 16.15
CA ASP A 107 -17.05 -5.17 17.21
C ASP A 107 -16.43 -3.77 17.18
N LEU A 108 -15.12 -3.65 16.89
CA LEU A 108 -14.48 -2.35 16.66
C LEU A 108 -15.15 -1.60 15.51
N TRP A 109 -15.35 -2.26 14.34
CA TRP A 109 -16.00 -1.63 13.20
C TRP A 109 -17.44 -1.22 13.49
N LYS A 110 -18.23 -2.10 14.13
CA LYS A 110 -19.62 -1.79 14.57
C LYS A 110 -19.66 -0.65 15.57
N GLY A 111 -18.74 -0.63 16.54
CA GLY A 111 -18.64 0.43 17.53
C GLY A 111 -18.41 1.80 16.89
N LEU A 112 -17.43 1.91 16.02
CA LEU A 112 -17.14 3.15 15.29
C LEU A 112 -18.29 3.55 14.33
N LYS A 113 -18.91 2.56 13.68
CA LYS A 113 -20.09 2.80 12.85
C LYS A 113 -21.26 3.35 13.64
N GLY A 114 -21.50 2.82 14.86
CA GLY A 114 -22.54 3.28 15.78
C GLY A 114 -22.34 4.71 16.27
N MET A 115 -21.11 5.24 16.21
CA MET A 115 -20.80 6.65 16.52
C MET A 115 -21.14 7.63 15.39
N GLY A 116 -21.61 7.15 14.25
CA GLY A 116 -22.01 7.98 13.12
C GLY A 116 -21.01 8.02 11.94
N ALA A 117 -19.94 7.25 11.98
CA ALA A 117 -19.02 7.15 10.85
C ALA A 117 -19.74 6.53 9.63
N ASN A 118 -19.67 7.18 8.45
CA ASN A 118 -20.22 6.65 7.21
C ASN A 118 -19.47 5.42 6.72
N PHE A 119 -18.15 5.36 6.98
CA PHE A 119 -17.33 4.18 6.75
C PHE A 119 -16.08 4.19 7.66
N ILE A 120 -15.53 3.02 7.85
CA ILE A 120 -14.26 2.82 8.54
C ILE A 120 -13.28 2.18 7.57
N GLY A 121 -12.17 2.88 7.29
CA GLY A 121 -11.06 2.39 6.48
C GLY A 121 -9.90 1.91 7.33
N THR A 122 -8.92 1.27 6.70
CA THR A 122 -7.64 0.92 7.33
C THR A 122 -6.48 1.11 6.38
N THR A 123 -5.29 1.37 6.95
CA THR A 123 -4.11 1.66 6.15
C THR A 123 -3.39 0.41 5.65
N HIS A 124 -3.29 -0.65 6.46
CA HIS A 124 -2.51 -1.84 6.13
C HIS A 124 -3.20 -3.14 6.53
N MET A 125 -3.05 -4.14 5.67
CA MET A 125 -3.45 -5.53 5.88
C MET A 125 -2.38 -6.46 5.30
N THR A 126 -2.51 -7.78 5.51
CA THR A 126 -1.74 -8.79 4.78
C THR A 126 -2.67 -9.75 4.03
N PHE A 127 -2.17 -10.27 2.91
CA PHE A 127 -2.91 -11.27 2.13
C PHE A 127 -3.18 -12.54 2.92
N SER A 128 -2.25 -12.94 3.80
CA SER A 128 -2.45 -14.12 4.67
C SER A 128 -3.60 -13.93 5.65
N ALA A 129 -3.72 -12.77 6.28
CA ALA A 129 -4.83 -12.49 7.20
C ALA A 129 -6.17 -12.38 6.45
N VAL A 130 -6.18 -11.77 5.26
CA VAL A 130 -7.37 -11.72 4.37
C VAL A 130 -7.82 -13.12 3.97
N ALA A 131 -6.88 -13.98 3.55
CA ALA A 131 -7.19 -15.36 3.13
C ALA A 131 -7.56 -16.27 4.30
N ALA A 132 -7.01 -16.03 5.51
CA ALA A 132 -7.30 -16.81 6.70
C ALA A 132 -8.74 -16.64 7.20
N ASP A 133 -9.34 -15.45 6.96
CA ASP A 133 -10.72 -15.19 7.36
C ASP A 133 -11.53 -14.41 6.31
N PRO A 134 -12.00 -15.08 5.25
CA PRO A 134 -12.85 -14.44 4.24
C PRO A 134 -14.16 -13.87 4.81
N GLN A 135 -14.68 -14.47 5.89
CA GLN A 135 -15.92 -14.00 6.53
C GLN A 135 -15.72 -12.67 7.24
N LEU A 136 -14.54 -12.43 7.83
CA LEU A 136 -14.21 -11.13 8.40
C LEU A 136 -14.26 -10.03 7.35
N MET A 137 -13.72 -10.30 6.15
CA MET A 137 -13.75 -9.30 5.05
C MET A 137 -15.19 -8.98 4.62
N ARG A 138 -16.08 -9.97 4.58
CA ARG A 138 -17.52 -9.75 4.35
C ARG A 138 -18.15 -8.93 5.47
N ASN A 139 -17.90 -9.27 6.72
CA ASN A 139 -18.42 -8.53 7.87
C ASN A 139 -18.02 -7.04 7.83
N ILE A 140 -16.76 -6.75 7.50
CA ILE A 140 -16.28 -5.36 7.34
C ILE A 140 -16.99 -4.66 6.19
N ALA A 141 -17.15 -5.33 5.05
CA ALA A 141 -17.83 -4.79 3.89
C ALA A 141 -19.32 -4.48 4.18
N ASP A 142 -20.00 -5.36 4.93
CA ASP A 142 -21.40 -5.20 5.32
C ASP A 142 -21.57 -4.03 6.31
N VAL A 143 -20.72 -3.92 7.34
CA VAL A 143 -20.73 -2.80 8.29
C VAL A 143 -20.52 -1.48 7.55
N ASN A 144 -19.65 -1.45 6.57
CA ASN A 144 -19.38 -0.28 5.73
C ASN A 144 -20.42 -0.06 4.61
N ARG A 145 -21.32 -1.01 4.40
CA ARG A 145 -22.31 -1.00 3.31
C ARG A 145 -21.64 -0.82 1.93
N GLN A 146 -20.49 -1.49 1.71
CA GLN A 146 -19.67 -1.29 0.52
C GLN A 146 -20.40 -1.70 -0.76
N HIS A 147 -21.10 -2.84 -0.74
CA HIS A 147 -21.87 -3.33 -1.87
C HIS A 147 -23.08 -2.45 -2.19
N GLU A 148 -23.84 -2.04 -1.16
CA GLU A 148 -25.02 -1.19 -1.31
C GLU A 148 -24.68 0.20 -1.87
N THR A 149 -23.57 0.78 -1.40
CA THR A 149 -23.12 2.12 -1.80
C THR A 149 -22.26 2.12 -3.05
N GLY A 150 -21.76 0.95 -3.46
CA GLY A 150 -20.74 0.83 -4.52
C GLY A 150 -19.39 1.43 -4.13
N ARG A 151 -19.11 1.59 -2.82
CA ARG A 151 -17.88 2.18 -2.31
C ARG A 151 -16.74 1.16 -2.35
N TRP A 152 -15.59 1.62 -2.82
CA TRP A 152 -14.33 0.90 -2.75
C TRP A 152 -13.43 1.58 -1.73
N LEU A 153 -12.83 0.80 -0.83
CA LEU A 153 -11.87 1.29 0.16
C LEU A 153 -10.45 0.87 -0.23
N ALA A 154 -9.52 1.80 -0.10
CA ALA A 154 -8.11 1.52 -0.35
C ALA A 154 -7.44 0.97 0.91
N THR A 155 -6.40 0.13 0.74
CA THR A 155 -5.52 -0.35 1.81
C THR A 155 -4.19 -0.78 1.21
N ASN A 156 -3.12 -0.80 2.02
CA ASN A 156 -1.81 -1.26 1.58
C ASN A 156 -1.59 -2.72 1.99
N LEU A 157 -1.01 -3.51 1.09
CA LEU A 157 -0.62 -4.91 1.35
C LEU A 157 0.74 -5.20 0.71
N GLY A 158 1.58 -5.95 1.42
CA GLY A 158 2.84 -6.41 0.88
C GLY A 158 2.73 -7.80 0.27
N ILE A 159 3.08 -7.95 -1.00
CA ILE A 159 3.32 -9.24 -1.67
C ILE A 159 4.79 -9.60 -1.54
N GLU A 160 5.61 -8.66 -1.85
CA GLU A 160 7.08 -8.60 -1.91
C GLU A 160 7.65 -9.52 -2.98
N THR A 161 7.39 -10.81 -2.90
CA THR A 161 7.73 -11.84 -3.88
C THR A 161 6.79 -13.04 -3.68
N VAL A 162 6.65 -13.90 -4.70
CA VAL A 162 5.97 -15.19 -4.54
C VAL A 162 6.88 -16.39 -4.84
N SER A 163 8.17 -16.14 -5.04
CA SER A 163 9.16 -17.21 -5.16
C SER A 163 9.33 -17.92 -3.81
N PRO A 164 9.09 -19.25 -3.70
CA PRO A 164 9.16 -19.94 -2.42
C PRO A 164 10.53 -19.83 -1.72
N PRO A 165 11.68 -19.91 -2.40
CA PRO A 165 12.98 -19.69 -1.78
C PRO A 165 13.11 -18.29 -1.15
N MET A 166 12.68 -17.24 -1.86
CA MET A 166 12.74 -15.86 -1.40
C MET A 166 11.75 -15.61 -0.26
N VAL A 167 10.53 -16.14 -0.36
CA VAL A 167 9.53 -16.08 0.72
C VAL A 167 10.06 -16.71 2.00
N LYS A 168 10.62 -17.92 1.90
CA LYS A 168 11.21 -18.63 3.04
C LYS A 168 12.36 -17.86 3.68
N LYS A 169 13.16 -17.17 2.89
CA LYS A 169 14.34 -16.44 3.36
C LYS A 169 13.98 -15.10 3.99
N HIS A 170 13.11 -14.32 3.36
CA HIS A 170 12.94 -12.89 3.68
C HIS A 170 11.62 -12.52 4.35
N LEU A 171 10.56 -13.31 4.18
CA LEU A 171 9.24 -12.93 4.68
C LEU A 171 8.95 -13.40 6.13
N GLY A 172 9.85 -14.11 6.78
CA GLY A 172 9.66 -14.60 8.14
C GLY A 172 8.39 -15.46 8.27
N VAL A 173 7.48 -15.04 9.15
CA VAL A 173 6.18 -15.71 9.33
C VAL A 173 5.01 -14.97 8.68
N LYS A 174 5.29 -14.12 7.67
CA LYS A 174 4.26 -13.34 6.96
C LYS A 174 3.20 -14.22 6.32
N THR A 175 3.56 -15.43 5.91
CA THR A 175 2.64 -16.37 5.26
C THR A 175 1.65 -17.02 6.22
N ARG A 176 1.95 -17.10 7.53
CA ARG A 176 1.09 -17.78 8.50
C ARG A 176 -0.35 -17.24 8.48
N PRO A 177 -1.34 -18.16 8.62
CA PRO A 177 -1.26 -19.55 9.05
C PRO A 177 -0.87 -20.56 7.94
N PHE A 178 -0.62 -20.12 6.72
CA PHE A 178 -0.31 -20.97 5.57
C PHE A 178 1.18 -21.35 5.51
N ALA A 179 1.49 -22.43 4.81
CA ALA A 179 2.85 -22.81 4.53
C ALA A 179 3.52 -21.80 3.57
N THR A 180 4.84 -21.70 3.62
CA THR A 180 5.62 -20.77 2.81
C THR A 180 5.42 -20.99 1.31
N GLU A 181 5.31 -22.26 0.91
CA GLU A 181 5.13 -22.71 -0.47
C GLU A 181 3.75 -22.33 -1.03
N GLU A 182 2.77 -22.09 -0.16
CA GLU A 182 1.41 -21.70 -0.54
C GLU A 182 1.27 -20.18 -0.80
N TRP A 183 2.31 -19.39 -0.53
CA TRP A 183 2.20 -17.93 -0.54
C TRP A 183 1.62 -17.37 -1.85
N GLY A 184 2.05 -17.89 -3.00
CA GLY A 184 1.51 -17.47 -4.30
C GLY A 184 0.00 -17.71 -4.42
N SER A 185 -0.52 -18.85 -3.93
CA SER A 185 -1.97 -19.15 -3.93
C SER A 185 -2.72 -18.30 -2.90
N VAL A 186 -2.12 -18.06 -1.73
CA VAL A 186 -2.67 -17.18 -0.68
C VAL A 186 -2.84 -15.75 -1.20
N VAL A 187 -1.86 -15.23 -1.94
CA VAL A 187 -1.95 -13.90 -2.55
C VAL A 187 -3.08 -13.84 -3.58
N ARG A 188 -3.23 -14.87 -4.43
CA ARG A 188 -4.32 -14.94 -5.42
C ARG A 188 -5.69 -14.99 -4.75
N GLU A 189 -5.86 -15.84 -3.75
CA GLU A 189 -7.12 -15.96 -3.03
C GLU A 189 -7.45 -14.68 -2.26
N GLY A 190 -6.47 -14.11 -1.56
CA GLY A 190 -6.65 -12.82 -0.88
C GLY A 190 -7.02 -11.68 -1.84
N ALA A 191 -6.41 -11.64 -3.03
CA ALA A 191 -6.74 -10.67 -4.07
C ALA A 191 -8.20 -10.81 -4.55
N LYS A 192 -8.69 -12.05 -4.70
CA LYS A 192 -10.08 -12.34 -5.05
C LYS A 192 -11.03 -11.90 -3.93
N ILE A 193 -10.74 -12.25 -2.68
CA ILE A 193 -11.54 -11.85 -1.52
C ILE A 193 -11.63 -10.32 -1.41
N LEU A 194 -10.52 -9.60 -1.63
CA LEU A 194 -10.50 -8.14 -1.64
C LEU A 194 -11.36 -7.56 -2.77
N ASN A 195 -11.24 -8.07 -3.99
CA ASN A 195 -12.10 -7.67 -5.10
C ASN A 195 -13.59 -7.88 -4.79
N ASP A 196 -13.93 -9.07 -4.29
CA ASP A 196 -15.32 -9.46 -4.00
C ASP A 196 -15.94 -8.58 -2.90
N ASN A 197 -15.13 -8.03 -2.01
CA ASN A 197 -15.56 -7.15 -0.92
C ASN A 197 -15.26 -5.67 -1.15
N HIS A 198 -15.10 -5.24 -2.40
CA HIS A 198 -14.89 -3.85 -2.81
C HIS A 198 -13.69 -3.17 -2.12
N TRP A 199 -12.59 -3.89 -1.98
CA TRP A 199 -11.32 -3.32 -1.60
C TRP A 199 -10.44 -3.04 -2.82
N PHE A 200 -9.74 -1.91 -2.78
CA PHE A 200 -8.79 -1.45 -3.79
C PHE A 200 -7.39 -1.44 -3.18
N PRO A 201 -6.68 -2.57 -3.18
CA PRO A 201 -5.36 -2.66 -2.58
C PRO A 201 -4.31 -1.88 -3.38
N ALA A 202 -3.36 -1.26 -2.66
CA ALA A 202 -2.06 -0.86 -3.17
C ALA A 202 -1.05 -1.91 -2.66
N ALA A 203 -0.77 -2.88 -3.50
CA ALA A 203 0.16 -3.96 -3.17
C ALA A 203 1.60 -3.56 -3.48
N THR A 204 2.58 -4.04 -2.69
CA THR A 204 4.00 -3.82 -2.96
C THR A 204 4.68 -5.10 -3.42
N ILE A 205 5.66 -4.96 -4.31
CA ILE A 205 6.60 -6.01 -4.72
C ILE A 205 7.99 -5.41 -4.57
N ILE A 206 8.93 -6.19 -4.02
CA ILE A 206 10.34 -5.80 -3.92
C ILE A 206 11.11 -6.52 -5.02
N ILE A 207 11.90 -5.77 -5.78
CA ILE A 207 12.66 -6.23 -6.93
C ILE A 207 14.15 -5.98 -6.66
N GLY A 208 14.98 -6.94 -7.01
CA GLY A 208 16.44 -6.79 -6.91
C GLY A 208 16.98 -7.11 -5.53
N TRP A 209 16.43 -8.13 -4.88
CA TRP A 209 17.06 -8.70 -3.71
C TRP A 209 18.49 -9.16 -4.02
N PRO A 210 19.44 -9.13 -3.08
CA PRO A 210 20.85 -9.46 -3.34
C PRO A 210 21.07 -10.85 -3.93
N ASP A 211 20.15 -11.78 -3.65
CA ASP A 211 20.22 -13.19 -4.03
C ASP A 211 19.07 -13.63 -4.94
N GLU A 212 18.31 -12.67 -5.51
CA GLU A 212 17.22 -12.95 -6.43
C GLU A 212 17.74 -13.48 -7.77
N THR A 213 17.27 -14.66 -8.15
CA THR A 213 17.54 -15.27 -9.46
C THR A 213 16.51 -14.83 -10.50
N PRO A 214 16.77 -15.00 -11.80
CA PRO A 214 15.77 -14.77 -12.85
C PRO A 214 14.51 -15.62 -12.67
N GLU A 215 14.63 -16.83 -12.16
CA GLU A 215 13.53 -17.77 -11.88
C GLU A 215 12.64 -17.24 -10.74
N ASP A 216 13.23 -16.59 -9.72
CA ASP A 216 12.49 -15.96 -8.62
C ASP A 216 11.62 -14.80 -9.14
N SER A 217 12.22 -13.95 -9.99
CA SER A 217 11.48 -12.87 -10.67
C SER A 217 10.37 -13.46 -11.56
N GLN A 218 10.63 -14.56 -12.29
CA GLN A 218 9.65 -15.21 -13.17
C GLN A 218 8.43 -15.70 -12.40
N ALA A 219 8.61 -16.30 -11.23
CA ALA A 219 7.48 -16.73 -10.39
C ALA A 219 6.53 -15.55 -10.06
N THR A 220 7.10 -14.37 -9.79
CA THR A 220 6.29 -13.18 -9.50
C THR A 220 5.69 -12.56 -10.77
N ILE A 221 6.36 -12.66 -11.93
CA ILE A 221 5.79 -12.29 -13.24
C ILE A 221 4.55 -13.14 -13.55
N ASP A 222 4.61 -14.45 -13.29
CA ASP A 222 3.48 -15.35 -13.53
C ASP A 222 2.28 -14.97 -12.67
N MET A 223 2.49 -14.60 -11.41
CA MET A 223 1.42 -14.04 -10.58
C MET A 223 0.84 -12.73 -11.15
N MET A 224 1.66 -11.86 -11.74
CA MET A 224 1.15 -10.65 -12.40
C MET A 224 0.27 -10.98 -13.61
N ASN A 225 0.58 -12.06 -14.34
CA ASN A 225 -0.28 -12.57 -15.41
C ASN A 225 -1.62 -13.09 -14.87
N ASP A 226 -1.60 -13.79 -13.71
CA ASP A 226 -2.82 -14.23 -13.03
C ASP A 226 -3.68 -13.04 -12.58
N PHE A 227 -3.09 -11.97 -12.03
CA PHE A 227 -3.79 -10.74 -11.68
C PHE A 227 -4.53 -10.10 -12.86
N ARG A 228 -3.93 -10.18 -14.04
CA ARG A 228 -4.58 -9.73 -15.26
C ARG A 228 -5.78 -10.60 -15.63
N THR A 229 -5.63 -11.93 -15.53
CA THR A 229 -6.69 -12.90 -15.89
C THR A 229 -7.87 -12.82 -14.94
N MET A 230 -7.62 -12.68 -13.62
CA MET A 230 -8.67 -12.56 -12.60
C MET A 230 -9.24 -11.15 -12.47
N ASN A 231 -8.82 -10.22 -13.30
CA ASN A 231 -9.22 -8.80 -13.25
C ASN A 231 -9.00 -8.18 -11.88
N PHE A 232 -7.82 -8.38 -11.30
CA PHE A 232 -7.44 -7.78 -10.02
C PHE A 232 -7.57 -6.25 -10.07
N ARG A 233 -8.34 -5.68 -9.16
CA ARG A 233 -8.60 -4.25 -9.04
C ARG A 233 -7.75 -3.63 -7.94
N GLY A 234 -6.45 -3.67 -8.11
CA GLY A 234 -5.48 -3.07 -7.21
C GLY A 234 -4.25 -2.59 -7.96
N LEU A 235 -3.57 -1.62 -7.38
CA LEU A 235 -2.26 -1.19 -7.86
C LEU A 235 -1.18 -2.15 -7.32
N VAL A 236 -0.12 -2.31 -8.09
CA VAL A 236 1.08 -3.04 -7.66
C VAL A 236 2.28 -2.12 -7.81
N ALA A 237 2.84 -1.67 -6.70
CA ALA A 237 4.00 -0.80 -6.65
C ALA A 237 5.30 -1.62 -6.67
N PRO A 238 6.07 -1.58 -7.76
CA PRO A 238 7.39 -2.20 -7.79
C PRO A 238 8.39 -1.31 -7.04
N LEU A 239 8.91 -1.81 -5.92
CA LEU A 239 9.91 -1.15 -5.11
C LEU A 239 11.26 -1.81 -5.36
N LEU A 240 12.32 -1.02 -5.49
CA LEU A 240 13.67 -1.56 -5.53
C LEU A 240 14.13 -1.90 -4.11
N TYR A 241 14.80 -3.05 -3.97
CA TYR A 241 15.34 -3.45 -2.68
C TYR A 241 16.27 -2.37 -2.11
N GLN A 242 16.05 -2.00 -0.85
CA GLN A 242 16.88 -1.06 -0.11
C GLN A 242 17.46 -1.76 1.11
N ASP A 243 18.79 -1.79 1.19
CA ASP A 243 19.51 -2.26 2.36
C ASP A 243 19.64 -1.10 3.38
N PHE A 244 19.32 -1.35 4.64
CA PHE A 244 19.50 -0.37 5.71
C PHE A 244 20.96 0.10 5.87
N SER A 245 21.93 -0.71 5.43
CA SER A 245 23.36 -0.34 5.40
C SER A 245 23.77 0.40 4.12
N GLU A 246 22.86 0.59 3.17
CA GLU A 246 23.05 1.17 1.83
C GLU A 246 24.03 0.42 0.91
N LYS A 247 24.75 -0.58 1.42
CA LYS A 247 25.82 -1.27 0.68
C LYS A 247 25.33 -2.18 -0.44
N ASN A 248 24.13 -2.76 -0.26
CA ASN A 248 23.55 -3.73 -1.19
C ASN A 248 22.21 -3.25 -1.78
N SER A 249 21.95 -1.96 -1.71
CA SER A 249 20.71 -1.40 -2.29
C SER A 249 20.70 -1.56 -3.80
N MET A 250 19.55 -1.97 -4.35
CA MET A 250 19.37 -2.12 -5.78
C MET A 250 19.13 -0.76 -6.44
N HIS A 251 19.82 -0.53 -7.55
CA HIS A 251 19.60 0.62 -8.41
C HIS A 251 18.97 0.20 -9.73
N PHE A 252 18.15 1.07 -10.31
CA PHE A 252 17.40 0.77 -11.53
C PHE A 252 18.29 0.32 -12.71
N GLY A 253 19.49 0.89 -12.84
CA GLY A 253 20.46 0.54 -13.89
C GLY A 253 21.11 -0.85 -13.72
N ASN A 254 20.92 -1.48 -12.56
CA ASN A 254 21.51 -2.79 -12.27
C ASN A 254 20.50 -3.94 -12.40
N LEU A 255 19.25 -3.63 -12.78
CA LEU A 255 18.21 -4.65 -12.97
C LEU A 255 18.58 -5.57 -14.15
N ASN A 256 18.47 -6.88 -13.92
CA ASN A 256 18.54 -7.85 -15.02
C ASN A 256 17.22 -7.86 -15.83
N GLU A 257 17.19 -8.61 -16.93
CA GLU A 257 16.04 -8.67 -17.84
C GLU A 257 14.75 -9.15 -17.15
N ALA A 258 14.84 -10.16 -16.29
CA ALA A 258 13.67 -10.70 -15.57
C ALA A 258 13.12 -9.69 -14.55
N GLN A 259 13.99 -9.07 -13.76
CA GLN A 259 13.66 -8.01 -12.81
C GLN A 259 13.01 -6.80 -13.50
N PHE A 260 13.58 -6.40 -14.63
CA PHE A 260 13.03 -5.31 -15.42
C PHE A 260 11.66 -5.68 -16.04
N THR A 261 11.51 -6.92 -16.49
CA THR A 261 10.23 -7.44 -16.98
C THR A 261 9.18 -7.43 -15.89
N LEU A 262 9.53 -7.84 -14.66
CA LEU A 262 8.65 -7.77 -13.50
C LEU A 262 8.22 -6.33 -13.20
N PHE A 263 9.17 -5.39 -13.16
CA PHE A 263 8.90 -3.97 -13.00
C PHE A 263 7.88 -3.47 -14.04
N TRP A 264 8.07 -3.84 -15.30
CA TRP A 264 7.17 -3.47 -16.39
C TRP A 264 5.78 -4.10 -16.22
N ARG A 265 5.67 -5.37 -15.83
CA ARG A 265 4.38 -6.04 -15.61
C ARG A 265 3.55 -5.38 -14.50
N CYS A 266 4.20 -4.89 -13.45
CA CYS A 266 3.53 -4.09 -12.42
C CYS A 266 2.92 -2.82 -13.01
N TRP A 267 3.67 -2.08 -13.83
CA TRP A 267 3.17 -0.88 -14.50
C TRP A 267 2.07 -1.15 -15.53
N GLU A 268 2.15 -2.23 -16.28
CA GLU A 268 1.06 -2.65 -17.18
C GLU A 268 -0.24 -2.90 -16.41
N ASN A 269 -0.16 -3.60 -15.26
CA ASN A 269 -1.31 -3.77 -14.38
C ASN A 269 -1.86 -2.42 -13.90
N ASN A 270 -1.00 -1.55 -13.39
CA ASN A 270 -1.40 -0.27 -12.83
C ASN A 270 -2.11 0.61 -13.85
N LEU A 271 -1.57 0.67 -15.07
CA LEU A 271 -2.17 1.46 -16.15
C LEU A 271 -3.50 0.88 -16.63
N ARG A 272 -3.65 -0.46 -16.65
CA ARG A 272 -4.94 -1.11 -16.90
C ARG A 272 -5.95 -0.71 -15.83
N VAL A 273 -5.59 -0.88 -14.56
CA VAL A 273 -6.46 -0.61 -13.42
C VAL A 273 -6.84 0.87 -13.34
N ILE A 274 -5.91 1.80 -13.58
CA ILE A 274 -6.21 3.24 -13.65
C ILE A 274 -7.26 3.52 -14.72
N ASN A 275 -7.16 2.89 -15.88
CA ASN A 275 -8.16 3.02 -16.93
C ASN A 275 -9.55 2.54 -16.52
N ASP A 276 -9.63 1.48 -15.71
CA ASP A 276 -10.88 0.92 -15.22
C ASP A 276 -11.51 1.78 -14.11
N ILE A 277 -10.68 2.49 -13.33
CA ILE A 277 -11.13 3.37 -12.25
C ILE A 277 -11.62 4.72 -12.77
N ILE A 278 -11.10 5.21 -13.89
CA ILE A 278 -11.47 6.53 -14.46
C ILE A 278 -13.00 6.72 -14.49
N PRO A 279 -13.83 5.79 -14.98
CA PRO A 279 -15.29 5.93 -14.95
C PRO A 279 -15.87 6.01 -13.52
N ILE A 280 -15.26 5.33 -12.55
CA ILE A 280 -15.70 5.34 -11.15
C ILE A 280 -15.43 6.71 -10.53
N ILE A 281 -14.24 7.27 -10.74
CA ILE A 281 -13.86 8.62 -10.28
C ILE A 281 -14.82 9.67 -10.88
N LEU A 282 -15.17 9.51 -12.16
CA LEU A 282 -16.04 10.45 -12.86
C LEU A 282 -17.54 10.31 -12.50
N ARG A 283 -17.93 9.27 -11.73
CA ARG A 283 -19.30 9.19 -11.16
C ARG A 283 -19.53 10.19 -10.03
N ASN A 284 -18.49 10.82 -9.53
CA ASN A 284 -18.61 11.85 -8.49
C ASN A 284 -19.62 12.94 -8.92
N LYS A 285 -20.56 13.28 -8.04
CA LYS A 285 -21.63 14.25 -8.31
C LYS A 285 -21.15 15.69 -8.37
N THR A 286 -19.92 15.97 -7.92
CA THR A 286 -19.34 17.33 -7.87
C THR A 286 -19.16 17.96 -9.25
N TYR A 287 -18.97 17.14 -10.30
CA TYR A 287 -18.69 17.64 -11.64
C TYR A 287 -19.88 17.46 -12.59
N GLY A 288 -20.20 18.51 -13.33
CA GLY A 288 -21.20 18.45 -14.41
C GLY A 288 -20.74 17.62 -15.62
N PRO A 289 -21.69 17.20 -16.52
CA PRO A 289 -21.38 16.33 -17.65
C PRO A 289 -20.25 16.82 -18.56
N PRO A 290 -20.14 18.10 -18.94
CA PRO A 290 -19.06 18.59 -19.79
C PRO A 290 -17.67 18.42 -19.14
N MET A 291 -17.57 18.72 -17.84
CA MET A 291 -16.33 18.57 -17.08
C MET A 291 -15.92 17.09 -16.97
N LYS A 292 -16.87 16.19 -16.81
CA LYS A 292 -16.59 14.73 -16.77
C LYS A 292 -16.03 14.22 -18.09
N ILE A 293 -16.59 14.65 -19.22
CA ILE A 293 -16.09 14.29 -20.56
C ILE A 293 -14.69 14.83 -20.76
N PHE A 294 -14.43 16.07 -20.41
CA PHE A 294 -13.10 16.70 -20.50
C PHE A 294 -12.07 15.97 -19.64
N MET A 295 -12.39 15.70 -18.36
CA MET A 295 -11.53 14.95 -17.46
C MET A 295 -11.25 13.52 -17.97
N TYR A 296 -12.29 12.84 -18.50
CA TYR A 296 -12.11 11.52 -19.11
C TYR A 296 -11.10 11.54 -20.24
N GLY A 297 -11.22 12.52 -21.15
CA GLY A 297 -10.30 12.70 -22.25
C GLY A 297 -8.84 12.93 -21.79
N ILE A 298 -8.65 13.84 -20.80
CA ILE A 298 -7.33 14.13 -20.26
C ILE A 298 -6.72 12.90 -19.58
N LEU A 299 -7.49 12.21 -18.75
CA LEU A 299 -7.00 11.03 -18.03
C LEU A 299 -6.64 9.90 -18.99
N LYS A 300 -7.45 9.65 -20.02
CA LYS A 300 -7.16 8.66 -21.08
C LYS A 300 -5.93 9.05 -21.90
N ALA A 301 -5.82 10.31 -22.31
CA ALA A 301 -4.66 10.81 -23.04
C ALA A 301 -3.39 10.76 -22.20
N GLY A 302 -3.47 11.13 -20.92
CA GLY A 302 -2.37 11.04 -19.96
C GLY A 302 -1.90 9.59 -19.76
N THR A 303 -2.82 8.66 -19.56
CA THR A 303 -2.49 7.24 -19.43
C THR A 303 -1.81 6.71 -20.71
N TRP A 304 -2.34 7.08 -21.88
CA TRP A 304 -1.73 6.71 -23.17
C TRP A 304 -0.32 7.30 -23.33
N ALA A 305 -0.13 8.56 -22.98
CA ALA A 305 1.17 9.22 -23.07
C ALA A 305 2.20 8.57 -22.12
N ILE A 306 1.80 8.26 -20.90
CA ILE A 306 2.64 7.53 -19.92
C ILE A 306 3.00 6.15 -20.46
N MET A 307 2.02 5.40 -20.97
CA MET A 307 2.27 4.08 -21.60
C MET A 307 3.30 4.16 -22.73
N ARG A 308 3.13 5.15 -23.63
CA ARG A 308 4.06 5.35 -24.74
C ARG A 308 5.46 5.72 -24.28
N TYR A 309 5.55 6.61 -23.26
CA TYR A 309 6.83 7.01 -22.66
C TYR A 309 7.54 5.81 -22.02
N LEU A 310 6.85 5.06 -21.18
CA LEU A 310 7.40 3.90 -20.49
C LEU A 310 7.82 2.80 -21.50
N ARG A 311 7.04 2.53 -22.55
CA ARG A 311 7.42 1.58 -23.60
C ARG A 311 8.68 2.02 -24.33
N GLY A 312 8.85 3.32 -24.59
CA GLY A 312 10.06 3.88 -25.18
C GLY A 312 11.28 3.68 -24.28
N LEU A 313 11.13 3.98 -22.99
CA LEU A 313 12.15 3.79 -21.97
C LEU A 313 12.58 2.32 -21.88
N CYS A 314 11.61 1.40 -21.83
CA CYS A 314 11.87 -0.03 -21.82
C CYS A 314 12.65 -0.48 -23.04
N LYS A 315 12.22 -0.04 -24.23
CA LYS A 315 12.90 -0.39 -25.48
C LYS A 315 14.34 0.10 -25.50
N ASP A 316 14.62 1.28 -24.97
CA ASP A 316 15.96 1.83 -24.89
C ASP A 316 16.86 1.01 -23.94
N LEU A 317 16.34 0.59 -22.79
CA LEU A 317 17.05 -0.27 -21.85
C LEU A 317 17.33 -1.66 -22.45
N PHE A 318 16.35 -2.29 -23.09
CA PHE A 318 16.54 -3.57 -23.76
C PHE A 318 17.51 -3.51 -24.94
N ASN A 319 17.67 -2.34 -25.57
CA ASN A 319 18.67 -2.13 -26.61
C ASN A 319 20.08 -1.81 -26.07
N GLY A 320 20.30 -2.00 -24.76
CA GLY A 320 21.61 -1.86 -24.12
C GLY A 320 22.05 -0.43 -23.86
N ARG A 321 21.11 0.56 -23.90
CA ARG A 321 21.43 1.93 -23.50
C ARG A 321 21.62 2.02 -21.99
N THR A 322 22.64 2.74 -21.59
CA THR A 322 22.91 3.00 -20.17
C THR A 322 21.86 3.94 -19.56
N PRO A 323 21.65 3.92 -18.25
CA PRO A 323 20.76 4.86 -17.56
C PRO A 323 21.10 6.32 -17.88
N ASP A 324 22.38 6.68 -17.96
CA ASP A 324 22.83 8.04 -18.24
C ASP A 324 22.45 8.48 -19.67
N GLU A 325 22.65 7.63 -20.67
CA GLU A 325 22.22 7.89 -22.05
C GLU A 325 20.70 8.06 -22.16
N ILE A 326 19.94 7.32 -21.35
CA ILE A 326 18.49 7.42 -21.29
C ILE A 326 18.06 8.75 -20.64
N ILE A 327 18.67 9.10 -19.51
CA ILE A 327 18.42 10.38 -18.82
C ILE A 327 18.74 11.54 -19.77
N GLU A 328 19.85 11.50 -20.46
CA GLU A 328 20.25 12.54 -21.43
C GLU A 328 19.25 12.66 -22.58
N LYS A 329 18.82 11.53 -23.19
CA LYS A 329 17.84 11.51 -24.26
C LYS A 329 16.51 12.15 -23.84
N TYR A 330 16.00 11.79 -22.67
CA TYR A 330 14.67 12.25 -22.22
C TYR A 330 14.72 13.64 -21.57
N SER A 331 15.85 14.10 -21.04
CA SER A 331 16.03 15.49 -20.58
C SER A 331 16.15 16.46 -21.73
N ARG A 332 16.88 16.11 -22.80
CA ARG A 332 16.97 16.92 -24.02
C ARG A 332 15.61 17.12 -24.70
N SER A 333 14.74 16.09 -24.69
CA SER A 333 13.41 16.22 -25.27
C SER A 333 12.51 17.23 -24.54
N ARG A 334 12.70 17.40 -23.22
CA ARG A 334 12.02 18.44 -22.44
C ARG A 334 12.52 19.86 -22.73
N SER A 335 13.81 20.05 -22.95
CA SER A 335 14.38 21.36 -23.28
C SER A 335 13.95 21.87 -24.66
N VAL A 336 13.85 20.99 -25.64
CA VAL A 336 13.39 21.33 -27.00
C VAL A 336 11.89 21.66 -27.03
N SER A 337 11.06 20.99 -26.23
CA SER A 337 9.63 21.33 -26.13
C SER A 337 9.40 22.66 -25.42
N SER A 338 10.21 22.98 -24.42
CA SER A 338 10.16 24.28 -23.70
C SER A 338 10.60 25.45 -24.59
N GLN A 339 11.66 25.27 -25.39
CA GLN A 339 12.11 26.28 -26.34
C GLN A 339 11.11 26.52 -27.48
N LYS A 340 10.45 25.47 -27.99
CA LYS A 340 9.41 25.64 -29.02
C LYS A 340 8.14 26.33 -28.51
N MET A 341 7.87 26.29 -27.21
CA MET A 341 6.76 27.05 -26.60
C MET A 341 7.11 28.53 -26.40
N ILE A 342 8.36 28.86 -26.18
CA ILE A 342 8.82 30.25 -26.00
C ILE A 342 8.91 30.97 -27.36
N THR A 343 9.38 30.29 -28.40
CA THR A 343 9.49 30.87 -29.76
C THR A 343 8.16 31.01 -30.50
N LYS A 344 7.05 30.45 -29.99
CA LYS A 344 5.70 30.68 -30.55
C LYS A 344 4.94 31.82 -29.84
N LYS A 345 5.54 32.47 -28.84
CA LYS A 345 4.96 33.61 -28.09
C LYS A 345 5.70 34.91 -28.31
N LEU A 346 6.68 34.96 -29.21
CA LEU A 346 7.31 36.17 -29.78
C LEU A 346 6.95 36.26 -31.28
#